data_0aa52ab359fbba82a61cf5cf88020c01
#
_entry.id   0aa52ab359fbba82a61cf5cf88020c01
#
_cell.length_a   1.000
_cell.length_b   1.000
_cell.length_c   1.000
_cell.angle_alpha   90.00
_cell.angle_beta   90.00
_cell.angle_gamma   90.00
#
_symmetry.space_group_name_H-M   'P 1'
#
loop_
_entity.id
_entity.type
_entity.pdbx_description
1 polymer ?
#
loop_
_entity_poly.entity_id
_entity_poly.type
_entity_poly.pdbx_seq_one_letter_code
_entity_poly.pdbx_strand_id
1 'polypeptide(L)'
;IDVTQLWIEAPVGASWSVALDVQNDYQTGASPWFVGAQQNGEPGVIMSGASIQDNRVEVGVTTRYFWADGNAGFSVSHSDEDDYEATALAFDSSWNTAGDARTWTTSFSTSKDSASPTQGVIPVFIEEEDLDTQSGYFGVSQILSRTAIARIGLTYTLSEGYLSDPYKLNDQRPDSHERLSISAGYRRFLIDADASLQIDYRYYADSWGTDSHTLELAWAQNLSQSLLTPYLRYYTQRQADFYGVIADTAA
;
A
#
# COMPACT_ATOMS: atom_id res chain seq x y z
N ILE A 1 0.49 -13.05 14.43
CA ILE A 1 0.64 -11.60 14.30
C ILE A 1 -0.25 -10.96 15.34
N ASP A 2 0.33 -10.11 16.19
CA ASP A 2 -0.37 -9.28 17.17
C ASP A 2 -0.12 -7.82 16.81
N VAL A 3 -1.20 -7.03 16.66
CA VAL A 3 -1.12 -5.61 16.36
C VAL A 3 -1.84 -4.84 17.46
N THR A 4 -1.15 -3.88 18.06
CA THR A 4 -1.74 -2.95 19.01
C THR A 4 -1.56 -1.53 18.49
N GLN A 5 -2.65 -0.79 18.34
CA GLN A 5 -2.65 0.59 17.89
C GLN A 5 -3.37 1.50 18.88
N LEU A 6 -2.76 2.64 19.20
CA LEU A 6 -3.36 3.74 19.91
C LEU A 6 -3.37 4.97 19.00
N TRP A 7 -4.56 5.49 18.75
CA TRP A 7 -4.73 6.74 18.01
C TRP A 7 -5.53 7.74 18.84
N ILE A 8 -4.98 8.94 18.98
CA ILE A 8 -5.60 10.03 19.74
C ILE A 8 -5.60 11.27 18.87
N GLU A 9 -6.74 11.90 18.67
CA GLU A 9 -6.86 13.19 17.99
C GLU A 9 -7.56 14.19 18.88
N ALA A 10 -7.08 15.42 18.88
CA ALA A 10 -7.67 16.54 19.62
C ALA A 10 -7.77 17.78 18.74
N PRO A 11 -8.88 18.53 18.81
CA PRO A 11 -8.99 19.84 18.17
C PRO A 11 -8.10 20.87 18.86
N VAL A 12 -7.48 21.73 18.08
CA VAL A 12 -6.66 22.86 18.54
C VAL A 12 -7.23 24.16 17.97
N GLY A 13 -7.95 24.88 18.79
CA GLY A 13 -8.71 26.04 18.34
C GLY A 13 -9.88 25.66 17.41
N ALA A 14 -10.24 26.57 16.49
CA ALA A 14 -11.42 26.39 15.64
C ALA A 14 -11.13 25.67 14.29
N SER A 15 -9.87 25.59 13.88
CA SER A 15 -9.53 25.18 12.50
C SER A 15 -8.39 24.17 12.44
N TRP A 16 -7.88 23.68 13.57
CA TRP A 16 -6.79 22.73 13.60
C TRP A 16 -7.14 21.48 14.39
N SER A 17 -6.54 20.37 14.04
CA SER A 17 -6.42 19.19 14.89
C SER A 17 -4.99 18.69 14.94
N VAL A 18 -4.66 17.99 16.01
CA VAL A 18 -3.39 17.25 16.17
C VAL A 18 -3.74 15.82 16.56
N ALA A 19 -3.12 14.88 15.87
CA ALA A 19 -3.26 13.46 16.17
C ALA A 19 -1.90 12.85 16.53
N LEU A 20 -1.92 11.92 17.46
CA LEU A 20 -0.83 11.00 17.79
C LEU A 20 -1.26 9.59 17.45
N ASP A 21 -0.43 8.88 16.72
CA ASP A 21 -0.55 7.45 16.43
C ASP A 21 0.64 6.71 17.02
N VAL A 22 0.38 5.59 17.69
CA VAL A 22 1.41 4.68 18.18
C VAL A 22 0.96 3.26 17.83
N GLN A 23 1.76 2.56 17.05
CA GLN A 23 1.49 1.20 16.65
C GLN A 23 2.64 0.29 17.07
N ASN A 24 2.28 -0.89 17.58
CA ASN A 24 3.22 -1.98 17.81
C ASN A 24 2.73 -3.21 17.06
N ASP A 25 3.58 -3.73 16.18
CA ASP A 25 3.35 -4.94 15.41
C ASP A 25 4.34 -6.00 15.87
N TYR A 26 3.82 -7.13 16.32
CA TYR A 26 4.63 -8.29 16.66
C TYR A 26 4.25 -9.48 15.79
N GLN A 27 5.21 -10.04 15.10
CA GLN A 27 5.00 -11.22 14.28
C GLN A 27 6.04 -12.31 14.52
N THR A 28 5.56 -13.55 14.41
CA THR A 28 6.41 -14.75 14.48
C THR A 28 6.05 -15.68 13.34
N GLY A 29 7.02 -16.40 12.79
CA GLY A 29 6.72 -17.35 11.74
C GLY A 29 7.93 -17.85 10.99
N ALA A 30 7.65 -18.53 9.86
CA ALA A 30 8.62 -18.96 8.89
C ALA A 30 8.48 -18.12 7.61
N SER A 31 9.59 -17.72 7.01
CA SER A 31 9.62 -16.98 5.75
C SER A 31 10.09 -17.86 4.60
N PRO A 32 9.56 -17.71 3.37
CA PRO A 32 10.09 -18.36 2.19
C PRO A 32 11.46 -17.75 1.83
N TRP A 33 12.49 -18.59 1.69
CA TRP A 33 13.82 -18.15 1.29
C TRP A 33 13.96 -18.05 -0.23
N PHE A 34 13.52 -19.11 -0.94
CA PHE A 34 13.57 -19.15 -2.40
C PHE A 34 12.69 -20.30 -2.93
N VAL A 35 12.43 -20.29 -4.23
CA VAL A 35 11.81 -21.39 -4.94
C VAL A 35 12.93 -22.22 -5.59
N GLY A 36 13.12 -23.45 -5.13
CA GLY A 36 14.11 -24.39 -5.64
C GLY A 36 13.47 -25.57 -6.37
N ALA A 37 14.26 -26.29 -7.16
CA ALA A 37 13.83 -27.56 -7.76
C ALA A 37 13.75 -28.63 -6.68
N GLN A 38 12.61 -29.29 -6.54
CA GLN A 38 12.44 -30.47 -5.70
C GLN A 38 13.04 -31.73 -6.36
N GLN A 39 13.10 -32.87 -5.64
CA GLN A 39 13.64 -34.13 -6.18
C GLN A 39 12.91 -34.64 -7.44
N ASN A 40 11.65 -34.23 -7.62
CA ASN A 40 10.84 -34.55 -8.80
C ASN A 40 11.00 -33.53 -9.95
N GLY A 41 11.86 -32.52 -9.79
CA GLY A 41 12.05 -31.43 -10.75
C GLY A 41 10.98 -30.31 -10.71
N GLU A 42 9.95 -30.44 -9.89
CA GLU A 42 8.93 -29.42 -9.74
C GLU A 42 9.43 -28.26 -8.87
N PRO A 43 8.98 -27.01 -9.12
CA PRO A 43 9.27 -25.89 -8.24
C PRO A 43 8.68 -26.10 -6.84
N GLY A 44 9.48 -25.86 -5.80
CA GLY A 44 9.04 -25.93 -4.42
C GLY A 44 9.61 -24.80 -3.58
N VAL A 45 8.81 -24.29 -2.66
CA VAL A 45 9.23 -23.23 -1.74
C VAL A 45 10.10 -23.84 -0.63
N ILE A 46 11.29 -23.30 -0.48
CA ILE A 46 12.18 -23.59 0.64
C ILE A 46 11.92 -22.52 1.72
N MET A 47 11.63 -22.96 2.93
CA MET A 47 11.24 -22.11 4.06
C MET A 47 12.37 -22.00 5.08
N SER A 48 12.47 -20.87 5.77
CA SER A 48 13.23 -20.74 7.02
C SER A 48 12.60 -21.62 8.13
N GLY A 49 13.31 -21.86 9.21
CA GLY A 49 12.68 -22.38 10.42
C GLY A 49 11.62 -21.43 10.99
N ALA A 50 10.71 -21.91 11.84
CA ALA A 50 9.67 -21.11 12.48
C ALA A 50 10.22 -20.27 13.66
N SER A 51 11.36 -19.61 13.50
CA SER A 51 12.06 -18.88 14.56
C SER A 51 12.20 -17.38 14.27
N ILE A 52 11.58 -16.90 13.20
CA ILE A 52 11.58 -15.46 12.90
C ILE A 52 10.65 -14.79 13.92
N GLN A 53 11.20 -13.82 14.62
CA GLN A 53 10.49 -12.90 15.50
C GLN A 53 10.84 -11.50 15.03
N ASP A 54 9.83 -10.69 14.87
CA ASP A 54 9.96 -9.32 14.43
C ASP A 54 9.01 -8.46 15.24
N ASN A 55 9.49 -7.32 15.73
CA ASN A 55 8.73 -6.39 16.54
C ASN A 55 8.98 -4.97 16.05
N ARG A 56 7.95 -4.37 15.48
CA ARG A 56 7.98 -3.00 14.98
C ARG A 56 7.23 -2.06 15.90
N VAL A 57 7.84 -0.94 16.22
CA VAL A 57 7.17 0.18 16.89
C VAL A 57 7.17 1.38 15.97
N GLU A 58 5.99 1.91 15.69
CA GLU A 58 5.84 3.15 14.91
C GLU A 58 5.17 4.23 15.75
N VAL A 59 5.68 5.45 15.65
CA VAL A 59 5.10 6.65 16.28
C VAL A 59 4.91 7.71 15.20
N GLY A 60 3.70 8.23 15.11
CA GLY A 60 3.33 9.27 14.15
C GLY A 60 2.65 10.47 14.80
N VAL A 61 2.91 11.65 14.26
CA VAL A 61 2.21 12.90 14.63
C VAL A 61 1.67 13.53 13.36
N THR A 62 0.38 13.84 13.37
CA THR A 62 -0.30 14.54 12.27
C THR A 62 -0.90 15.83 12.77
N THR A 63 -0.69 16.91 12.04
CA THR A 63 -1.42 18.17 12.21
C THR A 63 -2.29 18.43 10.98
N ARG A 64 -3.53 18.88 11.18
CA ARG A 64 -4.48 19.16 10.10
C ARG A 64 -5.15 20.50 10.26
N TYR A 65 -5.18 21.26 9.19
CA TYR A 65 -5.87 22.53 9.07
C TYR A 65 -7.17 22.36 8.27
N PHE A 66 -8.25 22.94 8.76
CA PHE A 66 -9.57 22.90 8.13
C PHE A 66 -10.00 24.32 7.72
N TRP A 67 -10.51 24.45 6.50
CA TRP A 67 -11.19 25.64 5.99
C TRP A 67 -12.58 25.27 5.47
N ALA A 68 -13.38 26.25 4.99
CA ALA A 68 -14.78 26.04 4.64
C ALA A 68 -15.01 24.87 3.66
N ASP A 69 -14.14 24.73 2.64
CA ASP A 69 -14.34 23.79 1.55
C ASP A 69 -13.29 22.66 1.52
N GLY A 70 -12.49 22.50 2.57
CA GLY A 70 -11.46 21.47 2.56
C GLY A 70 -10.59 21.40 3.80
N ASN A 71 -9.54 20.60 3.67
CA ASN A 71 -8.52 20.43 4.71
C ASN A 71 -7.17 20.08 4.10
N ALA A 72 -6.11 20.30 4.87
CA ALA A 72 -4.76 19.86 4.56
C ALA A 72 -4.08 19.31 5.82
N GLY A 73 -3.36 18.24 5.68
CA GLY A 73 -2.62 17.57 6.74
C GLY A 73 -1.13 17.50 6.46
N PHE A 74 -0.34 17.53 7.51
CA PHE A 74 1.08 17.23 7.49
C PHE A 74 1.38 16.21 8.59
N SER A 75 2.12 15.17 8.23
CA SER A 75 2.46 14.06 9.14
C SER A 75 3.96 13.82 9.15
N VAL A 76 4.45 13.40 10.30
CA VAL A 76 5.80 12.85 10.50
C VAL A 76 5.61 11.53 11.22
N SER A 77 6.24 10.46 10.74
CA SER A 77 6.30 9.19 11.45
C SER A 77 7.71 8.62 11.46
N HIS A 78 7.96 7.82 12.47
CA HIS A 78 9.19 7.08 12.66
C HIS A 78 8.85 5.67 13.12
N SER A 79 9.43 4.66 12.46
CA SER A 79 9.30 3.26 12.86
C SER A 79 10.67 2.64 13.07
N ASP A 80 10.74 1.76 14.04
CA ASP A 80 11.96 1.05 14.46
C ASP A 80 11.64 -0.43 14.61
N GLU A 81 12.46 -1.26 13.99
CA GLU A 81 12.50 -2.72 14.06
C GLU A 81 13.92 -3.17 14.42
N ASP A 82 14.12 -4.43 14.72
CA ASP A 82 15.44 -4.98 15.09
C ASP A 82 16.50 -4.81 13.96
N ASP A 83 16.06 -4.73 12.71
CA ASP A 83 16.90 -4.70 11.52
C ASP A 83 16.43 -3.67 10.45
N TYR A 84 15.45 -2.85 10.77
CA TYR A 84 14.92 -1.84 9.86
C TYR A 84 14.42 -0.60 10.60
N GLU A 85 14.84 0.57 10.14
CA GLU A 85 14.42 1.87 10.64
C GLU A 85 13.84 2.69 9.48
N ALA A 86 12.76 3.42 9.72
CA ALA A 86 12.18 4.29 8.69
C ALA A 86 11.68 5.61 9.29
N THR A 87 11.92 6.71 8.57
CA THR A 87 11.34 8.01 8.88
C THR A 87 10.62 8.56 7.67
N ALA A 88 9.35 8.92 7.86
CA ALA A 88 8.51 9.42 6.77
C ALA A 88 7.94 10.81 7.08
N LEU A 89 7.79 11.59 6.02
CA LEU A 89 7.07 12.85 5.97
C LEU A 89 5.93 12.71 4.96
N ALA A 90 4.75 13.19 5.29
CA ALA A 90 3.63 13.22 4.35
C ALA A 90 2.85 14.53 4.43
N PHE A 91 2.33 14.91 3.27
CA PHE A 91 1.37 15.99 3.11
C PHE A 91 0.16 15.45 2.37
N ASP A 92 -1.03 15.80 2.82
CA ASP A 92 -2.28 15.53 2.10
C ASP A 92 -3.21 16.75 2.11
N SER A 93 -4.06 16.84 1.10
CA SER A 93 -5.10 17.86 1.03
C SER A 93 -6.31 17.34 0.27
N SER A 94 -7.48 17.74 0.75
CA SER A 94 -8.76 17.48 0.09
C SER A 94 -9.62 18.74 0.10
N TRP A 95 -10.18 19.12 -1.07
CA TRP A 95 -11.02 20.30 -1.17
C TRP A 95 -12.16 20.13 -2.18
N ASN A 96 -13.26 20.80 -1.91
CA ASN A 96 -14.45 20.76 -2.72
C ASN A 96 -14.54 21.96 -3.68
N THR A 97 -15.13 21.72 -4.84
CA THR A 97 -15.43 22.75 -5.86
C THR A 97 -16.78 22.44 -6.52
N ALA A 98 -17.26 23.35 -7.35
CA ALA A 98 -18.53 23.23 -8.07
C ALA A 98 -19.74 23.01 -7.16
N GLY A 99 -19.83 23.77 -6.04
CA GLY A 99 -20.90 23.68 -5.06
C GLY A 99 -20.92 22.30 -4.38
N ASP A 100 -19.75 21.83 -3.95
CA ASP A 100 -19.50 20.53 -3.30
C ASP A 100 -19.74 19.30 -4.18
N ALA A 101 -20.00 19.49 -5.47
CA ALA A 101 -20.20 18.36 -6.39
C ALA A 101 -18.90 17.71 -6.84
N ARG A 102 -17.76 18.33 -6.60
CA ARG A 102 -16.43 17.81 -6.97
C ARG A 102 -15.46 17.93 -5.80
N THR A 103 -14.84 16.82 -5.46
CA THR A 103 -13.75 16.76 -4.47
C THR A 103 -12.45 16.45 -5.17
N TRP A 104 -11.45 17.27 -4.95
CA TRP A 104 -10.07 17.05 -5.33
C TRP A 104 -9.30 16.49 -4.14
N THR A 105 -8.40 15.57 -4.38
CA THR A 105 -7.53 15.00 -3.34
C THR A 105 -6.12 14.93 -3.88
N THR A 106 -5.14 15.35 -3.09
CA THR A 106 -3.73 15.21 -3.40
C THR A 106 -2.98 14.76 -2.17
N SER A 107 -1.94 13.95 -2.37
CA SER A 107 -0.97 13.67 -1.33
C SER A 107 0.43 13.54 -1.90
N PHE A 108 1.40 13.81 -1.07
CA PHE A 108 2.81 13.57 -1.32
C PHE A 108 3.43 13.00 -0.05
N SER A 109 4.28 11.99 -0.20
CA SER A 109 5.06 11.44 0.91
C SER A 109 6.50 11.15 0.47
N THR A 110 7.41 11.24 1.43
CA THR A 110 8.79 10.80 1.29
C THR A 110 9.20 10.04 2.53
N SER A 111 9.93 8.93 2.37
CA SER A 111 10.55 8.21 3.46
C SER A 111 12.03 7.99 3.20
N LYS A 112 12.77 7.91 4.28
CA LYS A 112 14.15 7.44 4.32
C LYS A 112 14.20 6.27 5.25
N ASP A 113 14.65 5.16 4.72
CA ASP A 113 14.65 3.89 5.38
C ASP A 113 16.09 3.35 5.41
N SER A 114 16.47 2.68 6.49
CA SER A 114 17.77 2.00 6.62
C SER A 114 17.51 0.55 7.03
N ALA A 115 18.13 -0.38 6.30
CA ALA A 115 18.10 -1.80 6.60
C ALA A 115 19.46 -2.25 7.14
N SER A 116 19.47 -2.80 8.36
CA SER A 116 20.66 -3.34 9.05
C SER A 116 20.45 -4.81 9.40
N PRO A 117 20.46 -5.73 8.42
CA PRO A 117 20.02 -7.09 8.62
C PRO A 117 20.85 -7.85 9.64
N THR A 118 20.15 -8.63 10.48
CA THR A 118 20.79 -9.48 11.48
C THR A 118 21.34 -10.76 10.84
N GLN A 119 22.50 -11.24 11.33
CA GLN A 119 23.06 -12.50 10.85
C GLN A 119 22.20 -13.68 11.30
N GLY A 120 21.86 -14.56 10.36
CA GLY A 120 21.04 -15.74 10.55
C GLY A 120 21.70 -17.04 10.11
N VAL A 121 20.90 -18.05 9.82
CA VAL A 121 21.37 -19.35 9.27
C VAL A 121 21.93 -19.19 7.85
N ILE A 122 21.36 -18.27 7.06
CA ILE A 122 21.90 -17.84 5.77
C ILE A 122 22.82 -16.64 6.04
N PRO A 123 24.06 -16.64 5.53
CA PRO A 123 24.93 -15.50 5.65
C PRO A 123 24.31 -14.27 4.97
N VAL A 124 24.25 -13.16 5.68
CA VAL A 124 23.90 -11.85 5.13
C VAL A 124 25.18 -11.11 4.79
N PHE A 125 25.27 -10.56 3.59
CA PHE A 125 26.51 -9.95 3.05
C PHE A 125 26.50 -8.42 3.07
N ILE A 126 25.39 -7.80 3.50
CA ILE A 126 25.27 -6.36 3.70
C ILE A 126 25.32 -6.04 5.19
N GLU A 127 25.89 -4.89 5.54
CA GLU A 127 25.94 -4.40 6.92
C GLU A 127 24.81 -3.39 7.16
N GLU A 128 24.70 -2.39 6.28
CA GLU A 128 23.68 -1.35 6.31
C GLU A 128 23.45 -0.84 4.89
N GLU A 129 22.19 -0.68 4.52
CA GLU A 129 21.77 -0.19 3.20
C GLU A 129 20.59 0.76 3.32
N ASP A 130 20.60 1.80 2.50
CA ASP A 130 19.58 2.84 2.50
C ASP A 130 18.56 2.64 1.39
N LEU A 131 17.33 3.12 1.64
CA LEU A 131 16.23 3.17 0.70
C LEU A 131 15.48 4.50 0.85
N ASP A 132 15.42 5.26 -0.22
CA ASP A 132 14.60 6.46 -0.34
C ASP A 132 13.32 6.15 -1.13
N THR A 133 12.15 6.51 -0.60
CA THR A 133 10.88 6.38 -1.31
C THR A 133 10.15 7.72 -1.37
N GLN A 134 9.64 8.05 -2.56
CA GLN A 134 8.78 9.21 -2.79
C GLN A 134 7.48 8.74 -3.45
N SER A 135 6.34 9.25 -2.99
CA SER A 135 5.04 8.90 -3.57
C SER A 135 4.16 10.14 -3.71
N GLY A 136 3.48 10.22 -4.83
CA GLY A 136 2.50 11.27 -5.12
C GLY A 136 1.17 10.66 -5.54
N TYR A 137 0.07 11.23 -5.05
CA TYR A 137 -1.28 10.89 -5.46
C TYR A 137 -2.04 12.15 -5.86
N PHE A 138 -2.83 12.01 -6.92
CA PHE A 138 -3.80 13.02 -7.33
C PHE A 138 -5.10 12.34 -7.74
N GLY A 139 -6.23 12.83 -7.22
CA GLY A 139 -7.54 12.26 -7.48
C GLY A 139 -8.65 13.28 -7.61
N VAL A 140 -9.69 12.90 -8.31
CA VAL A 140 -10.94 13.64 -8.40
C VAL A 140 -12.12 12.70 -8.23
N SER A 141 -13.07 13.14 -7.40
CA SER A 141 -14.37 12.53 -7.24
C SER A 141 -15.45 13.53 -7.68
N GLN A 142 -16.37 13.11 -8.54
CA GLN A 142 -17.43 13.94 -9.09
C GLN A 142 -18.80 13.33 -8.82
N ILE A 143 -19.67 14.05 -8.16
CA ILE A 143 -21.09 13.73 -8.09
C ILE A 143 -21.69 14.01 -9.48
N LEU A 144 -22.15 12.98 -10.18
CA LEU A 144 -22.73 13.05 -11.52
C LEU A 144 -24.23 13.32 -11.45
N SER A 145 -24.88 12.79 -10.42
CA SER A 145 -26.32 12.97 -10.14
C SER A 145 -26.60 12.67 -8.67
N ARG A 146 -27.87 12.78 -8.25
CA ARG A 146 -28.28 12.42 -6.87
C ARG A 146 -28.00 10.95 -6.52
N THR A 147 -27.79 10.11 -7.51
CA THR A 147 -27.63 8.66 -7.34
C THR A 147 -26.33 8.13 -7.91
N ALA A 148 -25.46 8.98 -8.47
CA ALA A 148 -24.24 8.52 -9.13
C ALA A 148 -23.04 9.39 -8.79
N ILE A 149 -21.92 8.72 -8.54
CA ILE A 149 -20.60 9.34 -8.31
C ILE A 149 -19.55 8.59 -9.13
N ALA A 150 -18.61 9.32 -9.70
CA ALA A 150 -17.42 8.76 -10.34
C ALA A 150 -16.16 9.31 -9.69
N ARG A 151 -15.07 8.52 -9.71
CA ARG A 151 -13.74 8.93 -9.23
C ARG A 151 -12.66 8.46 -10.17
N ILE A 152 -11.60 9.22 -10.26
CA ILE A 152 -10.37 8.87 -10.97
C ILE A 152 -9.21 9.27 -10.07
N GLY A 153 -8.19 8.42 -9.99
CA GLY A 153 -6.98 8.67 -9.22
C GLY A 153 -5.74 8.20 -9.96
N LEU A 154 -4.65 8.90 -9.74
CA LEU A 154 -3.32 8.61 -10.25
C LEU A 154 -2.36 8.55 -9.06
N THR A 155 -1.58 7.48 -8.97
CA THR A 155 -0.48 7.34 -8.00
C THR A 155 0.81 7.11 -8.76
N TYR A 156 1.86 7.80 -8.38
CA TYR A 156 3.23 7.54 -8.83
C TYR A 156 4.13 7.39 -7.61
N THR A 157 4.97 6.36 -7.62
CA THR A 157 5.93 6.10 -6.54
C THR A 157 7.29 5.77 -7.15
N LEU A 158 8.32 6.41 -6.63
CA LEU A 158 9.72 6.16 -6.93
C LEU A 158 10.39 5.64 -5.65
N SER A 159 11.10 4.51 -5.76
CA SER A 159 11.96 3.99 -4.70
C SER A 159 13.37 3.83 -5.27
N GLU A 160 14.36 4.34 -4.56
CA GLU A 160 15.78 4.33 -4.97
C GLU A 160 16.64 3.87 -3.79
N GLY A 161 17.55 2.92 -4.04
CA GLY A 161 18.44 2.34 -3.05
C GLY A 161 18.35 0.82 -3.00
N TYR A 162 18.51 0.23 -1.84
CA TYR A 162 18.51 -1.22 -1.67
C TYR A 162 17.09 -1.79 -1.68
N LEU A 163 16.74 -2.50 -2.75
CA LEU A 163 15.40 -3.05 -2.96
C LEU A 163 15.37 -4.59 -2.93
N SER A 164 16.53 -5.23 -2.75
CA SER A 164 16.64 -6.69 -2.60
C SER A 164 16.29 -7.13 -1.18
N ASP A 165 15.90 -8.39 -1.02
CA ASP A 165 15.64 -8.98 0.29
C ASP A 165 16.93 -9.67 0.79
N PRO A 166 17.57 -9.15 1.86
CA PRO A 166 18.85 -9.67 2.34
C PRO A 166 18.77 -11.09 2.91
N TYR A 167 17.58 -11.53 3.28
CA TYR A 167 17.31 -12.86 3.85
C TYR A 167 16.94 -13.91 2.82
N LYS A 168 16.82 -13.53 1.53
CA LYS A 168 16.55 -14.45 0.43
C LYS A 168 17.79 -14.73 -0.39
N LEU A 169 18.08 -16.00 -0.61
CA LEU A 169 19.16 -16.38 -1.51
C LEU A 169 18.89 -15.91 -2.94
N ASN A 170 19.90 -15.29 -3.55
CA ASN A 170 19.86 -14.84 -4.95
C ASN A 170 18.74 -13.83 -5.28
N ASP A 171 18.21 -13.09 -4.29
CA ASP A 171 17.32 -11.96 -4.56
C ASP A 171 18.15 -10.74 -4.95
N GLN A 172 18.19 -10.45 -6.24
CA GLN A 172 18.88 -9.28 -6.80
C GLN A 172 17.90 -8.48 -7.63
N ARG A 173 17.53 -7.32 -7.13
CA ARG A 173 16.60 -6.40 -7.79
C ARG A 173 17.34 -5.12 -8.20
N PRO A 174 16.87 -4.43 -9.26
CA PRO A 174 17.39 -3.11 -9.60
C PRO A 174 17.25 -2.13 -8.44
N ASP A 175 18.22 -1.22 -8.29
CA ASP A 175 18.28 -0.21 -7.24
C ASP A 175 17.25 0.92 -7.40
N SER A 176 16.41 0.85 -8.43
CA SER A 176 15.33 1.81 -8.69
C SER A 176 14.06 1.08 -9.08
N HIS A 177 12.93 1.55 -8.54
CA HIS A 177 11.60 1.04 -8.83
C HIS A 177 10.59 2.17 -9.00
N GLU A 178 10.23 2.45 -10.23
CA GLU A 178 9.15 3.39 -10.57
C GLU A 178 7.82 2.63 -10.71
N ARG A 179 6.78 3.11 -10.07
CA ARG A 179 5.45 2.47 -10.06
C ARG A 179 4.38 3.48 -10.40
N LEU A 180 3.54 3.18 -11.37
CA LEU A 180 2.39 3.98 -11.78
C LEU A 180 1.10 3.19 -11.57
N SER A 181 0.10 3.81 -10.93
CA SER A 181 -1.23 3.24 -10.81
C SER A 181 -2.30 4.25 -11.20
N ILE A 182 -3.21 3.85 -12.08
CA ILE A 182 -4.39 4.63 -12.47
C ILE A 182 -5.62 3.86 -11.99
N SER A 183 -6.48 4.52 -11.23
CA SER A 183 -7.73 3.95 -10.73
C SER A 183 -8.93 4.75 -11.23
N ALA A 184 -10.01 4.04 -11.55
CA ALA A 184 -11.30 4.63 -11.86
C ALA A 184 -12.40 3.88 -11.10
N GLY A 185 -13.36 4.61 -10.53
CA GLY A 185 -14.45 4.03 -9.79
C GLY A 185 -15.78 4.69 -10.17
N TYR A 186 -16.83 3.90 -10.22
CA TYR A 186 -18.21 4.36 -10.45
C TYR A 186 -19.14 3.70 -9.45
N ARG A 187 -20.00 4.50 -8.84
CA ARG A 187 -21.05 4.05 -7.93
C ARG A 187 -22.36 4.63 -8.39
N ARG A 188 -23.40 3.80 -8.46
CA ARG A 188 -24.75 4.23 -8.83
C ARG A 188 -25.80 3.48 -8.03
N PHE A 189 -26.68 4.23 -7.38
CA PHE A 189 -27.89 3.70 -6.80
C PHE A 189 -29.01 3.68 -7.86
N LEU A 190 -29.64 2.53 -8.05
CA LEU A 190 -30.74 2.25 -9.00
C LEU A 190 -32.03 2.23 -8.20
N ILE A 191 -32.78 3.33 -8.25
CA ILE A 191 -33.98 3.54 -7.42
C ILE A 191 -35.00 2.46 -7.64
N ASP A 192 -35.31 2.16 -8.91
CA ASP A 192 -36.36 1.18 -9.28
C ASP A 192 -36.03 -0.26 -8.88
N ALA A 193 -34.73 -0.57 -8.77
CA ALA A 193 -34.22 -1.88 -8.34
C ALA A 193 -33.91 -1.95 -6.85
N ASP A 194 -33.97 -0.84 -6.15
CA ASP A 194 -33.48 -0.69 -4.76
C ASP A 194 -32.10 -1.34 -4.57
N ALA A 195 -31.18 -1.03 -5.47
CA ALA A 195 -29.85 -1.66 -5.54
C ALA A 195 -28.76 -0.65 -5.84
N SER A 196 -27.52 -0.95 -5.44
CA SER A 196 -26.33 -0.17 -5.75
C SER A 196 -25.37 -0.97 -6.63
N LEU A 197 -25.03 -0.41 -7.79
CA LEU A 197 -23.97 -0.91 -8.67
C LEU A 197 -22.65 -0.22 -8.32
N GLN A 198 -21.58 -1.02 -8.19
CA GLN A 198 -20.22 -0.56 -7.98
C GLN A 198 -19.31 -1.17 -9.03
N ILE A 199 -18.50 -0.33 -9.67
CA ILE A 199 -17.50 -0.71 -10.66
C ILE A 199 -16.22 -0.04 -10.29
N ASP A 200 -15.15 -0.81 -10.11
CA ASP A 200 -13.79 -0.31 -9.89
C ASP A 200 -12.84 -0.95 -10.90
N TYR A 201 -11.98 -0.13 -11.46
CA TYR A 201 -10.91 -0.54 -12.34
C TYR A 201 -9.60 0.05 -11.88
N ARG A 202 -8.52 -0.75 -11.92
CA ARG A 202 -7.16 -0.30 -11.67
C ARG A 202 -6.23 -0.88 -12.73
N TYR A 203 -5.44 0.00 -13.31
CA TYR A 203 -4.25 -0.32 -14.08
C TYR A 203 -3.01 -0.02 -13.24
N TYR A 204 -2.03 -0.90 -13.31
CA TYR A 204 -0.72 -0.74 -12.67
C TYR A 204 0.36 -1.08 -13.69
N ALA A 205 1.45 -0.33 -13.69
CA ALA A 205 2.67 -0.62 -14.44
C ALA A 205 3.88 -0.15 -13.64
N ASP A 206 5.02 -0.84 -13.82
CA ASP A 206 6.27 -0.47 -13.16
C ASP A 206 7.49 -0.60 -14.08
N SER A 207 8.63 -0.04 -13.62
CA SER A 207 9.90 -0.10 -14.32
C SER A 207 10.55 -1.49 -14.35
N TRP A 208 10.02 -2.43 -13.58
CA TRP A 208 10.49 -3.82 -13.56
C TRP A 208 9.78 -4.71 -14.59
N GLY A 209 8.93 -4.11 -15.43
CA GLY A 209 8.19 -4.79 -16.49
C GLY A 209 6.89 -5.44 -16.04
N THR A 210 6.48 -5.24 -14.78
CA THR A 210 5.18 -5.69 -14.30
C THR A 210 4.08 -4.78 -14.79
N ASP A 211 3.02 -5.33 -15.38
CA ASP A 211 1.77 -4.64 -15.61
C ASP A 211 0.58 -5.48 -15.15
N SER A 212 -0.45 -4.84 -14.64
CA SER A 212 -1.64 -5.55 -14.18
C SER A 212 -2.93 -4.77 -14.39
N HIS A 213 -4.02 -5.52 -14.55
CA HIS A 213 -5.37 -5.01 -14.63
C HIS A 213 -6.23 -5.66 -13.55
N THR A 214 -6.97 -4.84 -12.82
CA THR A 214 -7.96 -5.31 -11.84
C THR A 214 -9.30 -4.69 -12.19
N LEU A 215 -10.32 -5.51 -12.36
CA LEU A 215 -11.72 -5.10 -12.51
C LEU A 215 -12.54 -5.71 -11.38
N GLU A 216 -13.28 -4.87 -10.67
CA GLU A 216 -14.17 -5.30 -9.60
C GLU A 216 -15.60 -4.80 -9.86
N LEU A 217 -16.55 -5.71 -9.70
CA LEU A 217 -17.97 -5.44 -9.86
C LEU A 217 -18.68 -5.90 -8.59
N ALA A 218 -19.50 -5.03 -7.99
CA ALA A 218 -20.37 -5.42 -6.91
C ALA A 218 -21.77 -4.88 -7.14
N TRP A 219 -22.77 -5.71 -6.79
CA TRP A 219 -24.17 -5.37 -6.82
C TRP A 219 -24.76 -5.55 -5.43
N ALA A 220 -25.12 -4.46 -4.77
CA ALA A 220 -25.72 -4.51 -3.45
C ALA A 220 -27.24 -4.37 -3.57
N GLN A 221 -27.96 -5.48 -3.37
CA GLN A 221 -29.41 -5.56 -3.46
C GLN A 221 -30.05 -5.50 -2.07
N ASN A 222 -30.92 -4.54 -1.87
CA ASN A 222 -31.81 -4.52 -0.71
C ASN A 222 -32.89 -5.60 -0.81
N LEU A 223 -33.04 -6.40 0.26
CA LEU A 223 -34.06 -7.46 0.39
C LEU A 223 -34.82 -7.24 1.70
N SER A 224 -35.43 -6.08 1.86
CA SER A 224 -36.20 -5.63 3.03
C SER A 224 -35.50 -5.73 4.39
N GLN A 225 -35.07 -6.89 4.84
CA GLN A 225 -34.36 -7.09 6.12
C GLN A 225 -32.91 -7.55 5.95
N SER A 226 -32.45 -7.71 4.73
CA SER A 226 -31.12 -8.23 4.40
C SER A 226 -30.54 -7.46 3.22
N LEU A 227 -29.22 -7.37 3.18
CA LEU A 227 -28.47 -6.86 2.04
C LEU A 227 -27.71 -8.03 1.40
N LEU A 228 -27.96 -8.30 0.12
CA LEU A 228 -27.24 -9.29 -0.68
C LEU A 228 -26.24 -8.55 -1.59
N THR A 229 -24.96 -8.88 -1.45
CA THR A 229 -23.91 -8.21 -2.25
C THR A 229 -23.06 -9.24 -3.00
N PRO A 230 -23.50 -9.75 -4.17
CA PRO A 230 -22.63 -10.48 -5.07
C PRO A 230 -21.47 -9.61 -5.52
N TYR A 231 -20.29 -10.21 -5.59
CA TYR A 231 -19.04 -9.57 -5.93
C TYR A 231 -18.26 -10.42 -6.94
N LEU A 232 -17.69 -9.78 -7.96
CA LEU A 232 -16.81 -10.38 -8.95
C LEU A 232 -15.53 -9.57 -9.05
N ARG A 233 -14.38 -10.26 -9.01
CA ARG A 233 -13.08 -9.66 -9.27
C ARG A 233 -12.38 -10.44 -10.38
N TYR A 234 -11.91 -9.70 -11.38
CA TYR A 234 -11.00 -10.20 -12.40
C TYR A 234 -9.63 -9.52 -12.22
N TYR A 235 -8.59 -10.31 -12.25
CA TYR A 235 -7.22 -9.84 -12.13
C TYR A 235 -6.33 -10.56 -13.14
N THR A 236 -5.42 -9.79 -13.78
CA THR A 236 -4.34 -10.32 -14.61
C THR A 236 -3.08 -9.53 -14.36
N GLN A 237 -1.93 -10.20 -14.44
CA GLN A 237 -0.61 -9.58 -14.22
C GLN A 237 0.42 -10.23 -15.11
N ARG A 238 1.35 -9.43 -15.64
CA ARG A 238 2.63 -9.87 -16.18
C ARG A 238 3.67 -9.84 -15.06
N GLN A 239 4.53 -10.85 -15.00
CA GLN A 239 5.64 -10.91 -14.04
C GLN A 239 6.73 -9.90 -14.37
N ALA A 240 7.59 -9.58 -13.38
CA ALA A 240 8.78 -8.74 -13.60
C ALA A 240 9.75 -9.41 -14.58
N ASP A 241 10.48 -8.60 -15.35
CA ASP A 241 11.38 -9.06 -16.41
C ASP A 241 12.54 -9.94 -15.90
N PHE A 242 12.96 -9.74 -14.65
CA PHE A 242 14.02 -10.51 -13.99
C PHE A 242 13.50 -11.71 -13.18
N TYR A 243 12.19 -11.94 -13.13
CA TYR A 243 11.61 -13.02 -12.34
C TYR A 243 11.91 -14.39 -12.93
N GLY A 244 12.54 -15.26 -12.16
CA GLY A 244 12.74 -16.68 -12.45
C GLY A 244 11.85 -17.57 -11.59
N VAL A 245 11.32 -18.65 -12.16
CA VAL A 245 10.46 -19.61 -11.42
C VAL A 245 11.29 -20.44 -10.44
N ILE A 246 12.55 -20.70 -10.78
CA ILE A 246 13.50 -21.48 -9.95
C ILE A 246 14.75 -20.63 -9.77
N ALA A 247 15.17 -20.40 -8.53
CA ALA A 247 16.43 -19.73 -8.25
C ALA A 247 17.60 -20.56 -8.79
N ASP A 248 18.49 -19.95 -9.56
CA ASP A 248 19.73 -20.59 -9.97
C ASP A 248 20.69 -20.60 -8.77
N THR A 249 20.83 -21.77 -8.15
CA THR A 249 21.70 -21.96 -6.98
C THR A 249 23.12 -22.38 -7.36
N ALA A 250 23.47 -22.36 -8.67
CA ALA A 250 24.76 -22.79 -9.21
C ALA A 250 25.73 -21.59 -9.40
N ALA A 251 25.90 -20.72 -8.40
CA ALA A 251 26.94 -19.69 -8.39
C ALA A 251 27.94 -19.91 -7.26
#